data_b3859b12739854fe9b7e45bc73123a13
#
_entry.id   b3859b12739854fe9b7e45bc73123a13
#
_cell.length_a   1.000
_cell.length_b   1.000
_cell.length_c   1.000
_cell.angle_alpha   90.00
_cell.angle_beta   90.00
_cell.angle_gamma   90.00
#
_symmetry.space_group_name_H-M   'P 1'
#
loop_
_entity.id
_entity.type
_entity.pdbx_description
1 polymer ?
#
loop_
_entity_poly.entity_id
_entity_poly.type
_entity_poly.pdbx_seq_one_letter_code
_entity_poly.pdbx_strand_id
1 'polypeptide(L)'
;MKSNYDVIVVGAGPAGSMAARFAAEQGVSVLMLEKDRDVGYPVRCGEAISKEGVEEFIDSDERWIKAHINKFSFIAPDETEVILQFDSRQEGYVLERKLFDYELARTAAEAGTEILTRAYVNGLLFNDGKVSGVRYEYHGKQNEIKAKIVIAADGVESRVGRWAGLKTHIDFRDMECCTQITAANISVEPDTLYFYFGADVAPQGYFWIFPKTASPMKR
;
A
#
# COMPACT_ATOMS: atom_id res chain seq x y z
N MET A 1 -22.61 -12.39 1.88
CA MET A 1 -22.29 -11.72 0.59
C MET A 1 -23.55 -11.57 -0.25
N LYS A 2 -23.74 -10.40 -0.86
CA LYS A 2 -24.82 -10.14 -1.82
C LYS A 2 -24.44 -10.76 -3.18
N SER A 3 -25.42 -10.95 -4.05
CA SER A 3 -25.17 -11.42 -5.44
C SER A 3 -24.71 -10.28 -6.37
N ASN A 4 -24.87 -9.03 -5.95
CA ASN A 4 -24.59 -7.84 -6.75
C ASN A 4 -24.24 -6.65 -5.83
N TYR A 5 -23.30 -5.82 -6.24
CA TYR A 5 -22.87 -4.62 -5.53
C TYR A 5 -22.93 -3.39 -6.44
N ASP A 6 -22.94 -2.21 -5.87
CA ASP A 6 -22.76 -0.98 -6.64
C ASP A 6 -21.29 -0.84 -7.07
N VAL A 7 -20.38 -1.13 -6.15
CA VAL A 7 -18.94 -1.02 -6.37
C VAL A 7 -18.22 -2.30 -5.91
N ILE A 8 -17.33 -2.81 -6.75
CA ILE A 8 -16.31 -3.78 -6.35
C ILE A 8 -14.93 -3.12 -6.43
N VAL A 9 -14.17 -3.21 -5.34
CA VAL A 9 -12.77 -2.77 -5.27
C VAL A 9 -11.86 -3.99 -5.30
N VAL A 10 -10.90 -4.01 -6.21
CA VAL A 10 -9.93 -5.10 -6.34
C VAL A 10 -8.60 -4.68 -5.72
N GLY A 11 -8.24 -5.31 -4.60
CA GLY A 11 -7.06 -5.03 -3.79
C GLY A 11 -7.41 -4.21 -2.55
N ALA A 12 -6.90 -4.66 -1.38
CA ALA A 12 -7.09 -4.00 -0.08
C ALA A 12 -5.83 -3.28 0.42
N GLY A 13 -4.95 -2.86 -0.48
CA GLY A 13 -3.87 -1.92 -0.16
C GLY A 13 -4.42 -0.52 0.15
N PRO A 14 -3.56 0.47 0.45
CA PRO A 14 -4.00 1.81 0.84
C PRO A 14 -5.00 2.44 -0.14
N ALA A 15 -4.70 2.38 -1.44
CA ALA A 15 -5.58 2.94 -2.47
C ALA A 15 -6.98 2.27 -2.49
N GLY A 16 -7.02 0.93 -2.41
CA GLY A 16 -8.27 0.19 -2.42
C GLY A 16 -9.09 0.41 -1.15
N SER A 17 -8.44 0.39 0.01
CA SER A 17 -9.10 0.62 1.29
C SER A 17 -9.73 2.02 1.36
N MET A 18 -9.02 3.05 0.89
CA MET A 18 -9.56 4.41 0.85
C MET A 18 -10.68 4.55 -0.18
N ALA A 19 -10.51 4.00 -1.38
CA ALA A 19 -11.58 4.01 -2.38
C ALA A 19 -12.85 3.31 -1.89
N ALA A 20 -12.69 2.18 -1.21
CA ALA A 20 -13.81 1.43 -0.63
C ALA A 20 -14.51 2.21 0.51
N ARG A 21 -13.72 2.82 1.42
CA ARG A 21 -14.23 3.65 2.49
C ARG A 21 -15.07 4.81 1.95
N PHE A 22 -14.49 5.63 1.10
CA PHE A 22 -15.18 6.82 0.57
C PHE A 22 -16.43 6.45 -0.26
N ALA A 23 -16.40 5.33 -0.99
CA ALA A 23 -17.57 4.83 -1.69
C ALA A 23 -18.67 4.41 -0.69
N ALA A 24 -18.33 3.66 0.36
CA ALA A 24 -19.28 3.20 1.37
C ALA A 24 -19.88 4.38 2.17
N GLU A 25 -19.11 5.41 2.47
CA GLU A 25 -19.59 6.65 3.11
C GLU A 25 -20.67 7.37 2.29
N GLN A 26 -20.73 7.15 0.96
CA GLN A 26 -21.82 7.65 0.11
C GLN A 26 -23.08 6.76 0.13
N GLY A 27 -23.12 5.73 0.96
CA GLY A 27 -24.26 4.86 1.14
C GLY A 27 -24.44 3.81 0.04
N VAL A 28 -23.47 3.60 -0.84
CA VAL A 28 -23.51 2.55 -1.86
C VAL A 28 -23.00 1.21 -1.31
N SER A 29 -23.45 0.10 -1.88
CA SER A 29 -22.97 -1.22 -1.49
C SER A 29 -21.59 -1.49 -2.09
N VAL A 30 -20.60 -1.76 -1.23
CA VAL A 30 -19.20 -1.97 -1.62
C VAL A 30 -18.73 -3.36 -1.19
N LEU A 31 -18.05 -4.07 -2.11
CA LEU A 31 -17.28 -5.27 -1.82
C LEU A 31 -15.82 -5.01 -2.17
N MET A 32 -14.90 -5.25 -1.24
CA MET A 32 -13.47 -5.22 -1.46
C MET A 32 -12.90 -6.63 -1.45
N LEU A 33 -12.20 -7.01 -2.52
CA LEU A 33 -11.61 -8.33 -2.72
C LEU A 33 -10.09 -8.25 -2.60
N GLU A 34 -9.52 -9.00 -1.66
CA GLU A 34 -8.07 -9.08 -1.45
C GLU A 34 -7.59 -10.53 -1.67
N LYS A 35 -6.53 -10.68 -2.46
CA LYS A 35 -5.96 -12.00 -2.80
C LYS A 35 -5.24 -12.63 -1.63
N ASP A 36 -4.54 -11.83 -0.83
CA ASP A 36 -3.76 -12.32 0.29
C ASP A 36 -4.65 -12.63 1.51
N ARG A 37 -4.13 -13.42 2.44
CA ARG A 37 -4.85 -13.78 3.67
C ARG A 37 -5.04 -12.58 4.58
N ASP A 38 -3.98 -11.81 4.72
CA ASP A 38 -3.91 -10.71 5.64
C ASP A 38 -3.64 -9.41 4.86
N VAL A 39 -4.45 -8.39 5.08
CA VAL A 39 -4.24 -7.07 4.48
C VAL A 39 -2.90 -6.50 4.97
N GLY A 40 -2.15 -5.89 4.05
CA GLY A 40 -0.82 -5.34 4.34
C GLY A 40 0.32 -6.36 4.37
N TYR A 41 0.07 -7.62 4.01
CA TYR A 41 1.10 -8.65 3.95
C TYR A 41 1.08 -9.39 2.60
N PRO A 42 2.25 -9.68 1.98
CA PRO A 42 3.60 -9.26 2.39
C PRO A 42 3.87 -7.77 2.16
N VAL A 43 4.70 -7.18 3.02
CA VAL A 43 5.11 -5.78 2.86
C VAL A 43 6.03 -5.64 1.64
N ARG A 44 5.72 -4.68 0.76
CA ARG A 44 6.48 -4.40 -0.47
C ARG A 44 6.74 -2.91 -0.59
N CYS A 45 7.35 -2.32 0.45
CA CYS A 45 7.52 -0.88 0.56
C CYS A 45 8.62 -0.56 1.57
N GLY A 46 9.40 0.51 1.35
CA GLY A 46 10.33 1.07 2.33
C GLY A 46 9.65 1.71 3.54
N GLU A 47 8.32 1.88 3.47
CA GLU A 47 7.44 2.26 4.58
C GLU A 47 7.56 3.71 5.07
N ALA A 48 8.37 4.55 4.40
CA ALA A 48 8.44 5.97 4.69
C ALA A 48 7.34 6.75 3.95
N ILE A 49 6.73 7.70 4.65
CA ILE A 49 5.67 8.56 4.11
C ILE A 49 5.68 9.92 4.82
N SER A 50 5.18 10.99 4.15
CA SER A 50 4.98 12.28 4.80
C SER A 50 3.83 12.21 5.81
N LYS A 51 3.98 12.94 6.91
CA LYS A 51 2.93 13.10 7.92
C LYS A 51 1.65 13.68 7.31
N GLU A 52 1.78 14.76 6.56
CA GLU A 52 0.66 15.41 5.88
C GLU A 52 -0.11 14.43 4.96
N GLY A 53 0.61 13.62 4.18
CA GLY A 53 -0.03 12.65 3.28
C GLY A 53 -0.77 11.52 4.00
N VAL A 54 -0.43 11.22 5.25
CA VAL A 54 -1.18 10.25 6.07
C VAL A 54 -2.39 10.92 6.72
N GLU A 55 -2.19 12.08 7.34
CA GLU A 55 -3.20 12.77 8.14
C GLU A 55 -4.37 13.31 7.30
N GLU A 56 -4.21 13.38 5.97
CA GLU A 56 -5.32 13.63 5.05
C GLU A 56 -6.38 12.52 5.08
N PHE A 57 -5.98 11.28 5.38
CA PHE A 57 -6.85 10.10 5.24
C PHE A 57 -7.17 9.42 6.56
N ILE A 58 -6.27 9.45 7.54
CA ILE A 58 -6.43 8.77 8.82
C ILE A 58 -5.64 9.50 9.91
N ASP A 59 -6.18 9.56 11.11
CA ASP A 59 -5.49 10.12 12.28
C ASP A 59 -4.23 9.29 12.60
N SER A 60 -3.16 9.99 12.98
CA SER A 60 -1.89 9.36 13.35
C SER A 60 -2.03 8.50 14.60
N ASP A 61 -1.39 7.32 14.60
CA ASP A 61 -1.44 6.37 15.71
C ASP A 61 -0.09 5.63 15.87
N GLU A 62 0.46 5.68 17.08
CA GLU A 62 1.74 5.07 17.46
C GLU A 62 1.73 3.53 17.35
N ARG A 63 0.59 2.90 17.17
CA ARG A 63 0.51 1.45 16.91
C ARG A 63 1.19 1.08 15.59
N TRP A 64 1.05 1.92 14.57
CA TRP A 64 1.62 1.69 13.24
C TRP A 64 2.71 2.70 12.84
N ILE A 65 2.92 3.81 13.58
CA ILE A 65 4.09 4.68 13.42
C ILE A 65 5.26 4.02 14.18
N LYS A 66 6.39 3.81 13.49
CA LYS A 66 7.59 3.19 14.07
C LYS A 66 8.77 4.14 14.20
N ALA A 67 8.77 5.23 13.46
CA ALA A 67 9.69 6.33 13.64
C ALA A 67 9.06 7.63 13.15
N HIS A 68 9.37 8.72 13.87
CA HIS A 68 9.09 10.08 13.46
C HIS A 68 10.36 10.62 12.79
N ILE A 69 10.24 11.06 11.56
CA ILE A 69 11.38 11.44 10.73
C ILE A 69 11.39 12.95 10.50
N ASN A 70 12.50 13.58 10.82
CA ASN A 70 12.72 15.00 10.57
C ASN A 70 14.05 15.29 9.85
N LYS A 71 14.81 14.23 9.49
CA LYS A 71 16.09 14.36 8.79
C LYS A 71 16.21 13.36 7.65
N PHE A 72 16.86 13.78 6.59
CA PHE A 72 17.36 12.92 5.51
C PHE A 72 18.88 13.07 5.45
N SER A 73 19.58 11.95 5.43
CA SER A 73 21.02 11.88 5.20
C SER A 73 21.27 11.26 3.83
N PHE A 74 21.95 12.00 2.98
CA PHE A 74 22.36 11.58 1.64
C PHE A 74 23.86 11.36 1.62
N ILE A 75 24.29 10.14 1.37
CA ILE A 75 25.70 9.73 1.40
C ILE A 75 26.17 9.44 -0.03
N ALA A 76 27.17 10.21 -0.48
CA ALA A 76 27.79 10.08 -1.79
C ALA A 76 28.83 8.93 -1.82
N PRO A 77 29.31 8.50 -3.01
CA PRO A 77 30.32 7.43 -3.13
C PRO A 77 31.66 7.73 -2.45
N ASP A 78 32.00 9.01 -2.27
CA ASP A 78 33.21 9.46 -1.59
C ASP A 78 32.99 9.69 -0.08
N GLU A 79 31.90 9.14 0.47
CA GLU A 79 31.47 9.28 1.86
C GLU A 79 31.09 10.72 2.27
N THR A 80 31.01 11.66 1.33
CA THR A 80 30.46 12.98 1.60
C THR A 80 28.99 12.86 2.00
N GLU A 81 28.64 13.38 3.17
CA GLU A 81 27.28 13.37 3.72
C GLU A 81 26.63 14.74 3.63
N VAL A 82 25.39 14.77 3.15
CA VAL A 82 24.53 15.96 3.17
C VAL A 82 23.29 15.65 4.00
N ILE A 83 23.09 16.40 5.07
CA ILE A 83 21.93 16.26 5.95
C ILE A 83 20.92 17.37 5.63
N LEU A 84 19.71 16.99 5.30
CA LEU A 84 18.56 17.89 5.24
C LEU A 84 17.74 17.69 6.50
N GLN A 85 17.54 18.77 7.25
CA GLN A 85 16.69 18.79 8.43
C GLN A 85 15.40 19.56 8.10
N PHE A 86 14.28 18.98 8.46
CA PHE A 86 12.97 19.55 8.21
C PHE A 86 12.40 20.22 9.47
N ASP A 87 11.53 21.18 9.27
CA ASP A 87 10.71 21.73 10.34
C ASP A 87 9.54 20.78 10.68
N SER A 88 8.83 21.06 11.78
CA SER A 88 7.75 20.21 12.27
C SER A 88 6.56 20.03 11.30
N ARG A 89 6.48 20.84 10.24
CA ARG A 89 5.43 20.73 9.21
C ARG A 89 5.81 19.78 8.08
N GLN A 90 7.11 19.48 7.96
CA GLN A 90 7.66 18.62 6.92
C GLN A 90 8.08 17.25 7.46
N GLU A 91 7.64 16.91 8.67
CA GLU A 91 7.89 15.61 9.29
C GLU A 91 7.31 14.46 8.46
N GLY A 92 7.92 13.30 8.60
CA GLY A 92 7.47 12.05 8.03
C GLY A 92 7.40 10.94 9.07
N TYR A 93 6.92 9.80 8.62
CA TYR A 93 6.85 8.58 9.41
C TYR A 93 7.54 7.42 8.70
N VAL A 94 8.09 6.50 9.47
CA VAL A 94 8.29 5.12 9.01
C VAL A 94 7.19 4.29 9.64
N LEU A 95 6.45 3.58 8.80
CA LEU A 95 5.26 2.84 9.19
C LEU A 95 5.56 1.36 9.48
N GLU A 96 4.70 0.74 10.26
CA GLU A 96 4.47 -0.71 10.21
C GLU A 96 3.29 -0.96 9.25
N ARG A 97 3.60 -1.18 7.97
CA ARG A 97 2.61 -1.29 6.90
C ARG A 97 1.56 -2.37 7.13
N LYS A 98 1.90 -3.46 7.81
CA LYS A 98 0.92 -4.50 8.18
C LYS A 98 -0.20 -3.94 9.03
N LEU A 99 0.15 -3.12 10.03
CA LEU A 99 -0.82 -2.51 10.92
C LEU A 99 -1.52 -1.33 10.25
N PHE A 100 -0.78 -0.50 9.51
CA PHE A 100 -1.33 0.64 8.81
C PHE A 100 -2.35 0.24 7.75
N ASP A 101 -2.00 -0.69 6.86
CA ASP A 101 -2.92 -1.14 5.81
C ASP A 101 -4.15 -1.84 6.41
N TYR A 102 -3.97 -2.61 7.50
CA TYR A 102 -5.07 -3.20 8.23
C TYR A 102 -6.01 -2.13 8.81
N GLU A 103 -5.47 -1.05 9.41
CA GLU A 103 -6.29 0.05 9.94
C GLU A 103 -7.07 0.77 8.83
N LEU A 104 -6.46 1.01 7.67
CA LEU A 104 -7.17 1.56 6.51
C LEU A 104 -8.33 0.65 6.07
N ALA A 105 -8.11 -0.65 5.99
CA ALA A 105 -9.15 -1.61 5.64
C ALA A 105 -10.25 -1.68 6.74
N ARG A 106 -9.86 -1.57 8.02
CA ARG A 106 -10.79 -1.52 9.14
C ARG A 106 -11.71 -0.30 9.03
N THR A 107 -11.17 0.88 8.71
CA THR A 107 -12.02 2.07 8.51
C THR A 107 -12.99 1.91 7.33
N ALA A 108 -12.57 1.23 6.26
CA ALA A 108 -13.47 0.89 5.16
C ALA A 108 -14.59 -0.07 5.60
N ALA A 109 -14.28 -1.07 6.43
CA ALA A 109 -15.29 -1.99 6.97
C ALA A 109 -16.27 -1.26 7.90
N GLU A 110 -15.78 -0.36 8.75
CA GLU A 110 -16.63 0.49 9.62
C GLU A 110 -17.57 1.41 8.84
N ALA A 111 -17.13 1.88 7.67
CA ALA A 111 -17.97 2.64 6.74
C ALA A 111 -19.04 1.77 6.02
N GLY A 112 -18.97 0.45 6.17
CA GLY A 112 -19.95 -0.48 5.58
C GLY A 112 -19.46 -1.29 4.38
N THR A 113 -18.15 -1.26 4.07
CA THR A 113 -17.57 -2.14 3.05
C THR A 113 -17.53 -3.59 3.51
N GLU A 114 -18.05 -4.52 2.71
CA GLU A 114 -17.78 -5.94 2.89
C GLU A 114 -16.37 -6.25 2.37
N ILE A 115 -15.54 -6.94 3.17
CA ILE A 115 -14.16 -7.30 2.81
C ILE A 115 -14.05 -8.82 2.74
N LEU A 116 -13.50 -9.32 1.63
CA LEU A 116 -13.22 -10.73 1.46
C LEU A 116 -11.74 -10.92 1.12
N THR A 117 -10.99 -11.47 2.06
CA THR A 117 -9.59 -11.88 1.86
C THR A 117 -9.50 -13.28 1.25
N ARG A 118 -8.32 -13.66 0.74
CA ARG A 118 -8.10 -14.91 -0.02
C ARG A 118 -8.97 -15.01 -1.27
N ALA A 119 -9.42 -13.88 -1.79
CA ALA A 119 -10.27 -13.77 -2.97
C ALA A 119 -9.45 -13.19 -4.12
N TYR A 120 -8.87 -14.08 -4.92
CA TYR A 120 -8.03 -13.69 -6.03
C TYR A 120 -8.86 -13.38 -7.28
N VAL A 121 -8.98 -12.09 -7.60
CA VAL A 121 -9.62 -11.67 -8.86
C VAL A 121 -8.72 -12.05 -10.03
N ASN A 122 -9.27 -12.84 -10.95
CA ASN A 122 -8.54 -13.38 -12.10
C ASN A 122 -9.19 -13.06 -13.45
N GLY A 123 -10.22 -12.21 -13.48
CA GLY A 123 -10.85 -11.74 -14.70
C GLY A 123 -11.98 -10.74 -14.46
N LEU A 124 -12.42 -10.10 -15.54
CA LEU A 124 -13.56 -9.21 -15.56
C LEU A 124 -14.76 -9.88 -16.26
N LEU A 125 -15.95 -9.51 -15.83
CA LEU A 125 -17.20 -9.79 -16.53
C LEU A 125 -17.57 -8.61 -17.41
N PHE A 126 -18.12 -8.90 -18.58
CA PHE A 126 -18.57 -7.89 -19.52
C PHE A 126 -20.05 -8.10 -19.87
N ASN A 127 -20.74 -6.99 -20.05
CA ASN A 127 -22.08 -6.95 -20.62
C ASN A 127 -22.13 -5.80 -21.63
N ASP A 128 -22.50 -6.09 -22.89
CA ASP A 128 -22.52 -5.12 -23.98
C ASP A 128 -21.24 -4.28 -24.11
N GLY A 129 -20.07 -4.95 -23.95
CA GLY A 129 -18.75 -4.30 -24.06
C GLY A 129 -18.35 -3.47 -22.83
N LYS A 130 -19.16 -3.40 -21.80
CA LYS A 130 -18.88 -2.68 -20.54
C LYS A 130 -18.54 -3.67 -19.43
N VAL A 131 -17.61 -3.30 -18.56
CA VAL A 131 -17.31 -4.06 -17.34
C VAL A 131 -18.57 -4.11 -16.48
N SER A 132 -18.95 -5.31 -16.05
CA SER A 132 -20.19 -5.58 -15.28
C SER A 132 -19.94 -6.39 -14.01
N GLY A 133 -18.70 -6.66 -13.66
CA GLY A 133 -18.31 -7.43 -12.48
C GLY A 133 -16.94 -8.07 -12.62
N VAL A 134 -16.66 -9.00 -11.73
CA VAL A 134 -15.38 -9.72 -11.67
C VAL A 134 -15.57 -11.22 -11.56
N ARG A 135 -14.58 -11.97 -12.05
CA ARG A 135 -14.36 -13.37 -11.74
C ARG A 135 -13.25 -13.48 -10.72
N TYR A 136 -13.44 -14.31 -9.71
CA TYR A 136 -12.44 -14.49 -8.66
C TYR A 136 -12.40 -15.93 -8.17
N GLU A 137 -11.24 -16.35 -7.72
CA GLU A 137 -11.03 -17.62 -7.04
C GLU A 137 -11.13 -17.43 -5.52
N TYR A 138 -11.90 -18.27 -4.87
CA TYR A 138 -12.03 -18.31 -3.41
C TYR A 138 -12.10 -19.77 -2.94
N HIS A 139 -11.16 -20.15 -2.05
CA HIS A 139 -11.02 -21.53 -1.59
C HIS A 139 -10.97 -22.58 -2.73
N GLY A 140 -10.19 -22.29 -3.78
CA GLY A 140 -10.03 -23.17 -4.94
C GLY A 140 -11.25 -23.26 -5.86
N LYS A 141 -12.28 -22.45 -5.64
CA LYS A 141 -13.49 -22.40 -6.47
C LYS A 141 -13.56 -21.09 -7.23
N GLN A 142 -13.91 -21.18 -8.51
CA GLN A 142 -14.21 -20.02 -9.33
C GLN A 142 -15.59 -19.47 -8.98
N ASN A 143 -15.67 -18.17 -8.83
CA ASN A 143 -16.88 -17.43 -8.50
C ASN A 143 -17.00 -16.23 -9.43
N GLU A 144 -18.23 -15.75 -9.63
CA GLU A 144 -18.52 -14.54 -10.36
C GLU A 144 -19.43 -13.65 -9.52
N ILE A 145 -19.17 -12.34 -9.57
CA ILE A 145 -20.00 -11.37 -8.87
C ILE A 145 -20.12 -10.11 -9.71
N LYS A 146 -21.34 -9.58 -9.77
CA LYS A 146 -21.67 -8.42 -10.59
C LYS A 146 -21.50 -7.12 -9.82
N ALA A 147 -21.15 -6.06 -10.54
CA ALA A 147 -21.15 -4.70 -10.01
C ALA A 147 -21.43 -3.68 -11.13
N LYS A 148 -21.90 -2.50 -10.73
CA LYS A 148 -22.06 -1.36 -11.63
C LYS A 148 -20.69 -0.73 -11.96
N ILE A 149 -19.78 -0.72 -10.99
CA ILE A 149 -18.42 -0.14 -11.09
C ILE A 149 -17.41 -1.13 -10.52
N VAL A 150 -16.28 -1.29 -11.19
CA VAL A 150 -15.11 -2.01 -10.69
C VAL A 150 -13.94 -1.03 -10.55
N ILE A 151 -13.41 -0.88 -9.36
CA ILE A 151 -12.22 -0.06 -9.07
C ILE A 151 -10.99 -0.98 -9.07
N ALA A 152 -10.06 -0.72 -9.98
CA ALA A 152 -8.79 -1.41 -10.07
C ALA A 152 -7.80 -0.79 -9.07
N ALA A 153 -7.52 -1.47 -7.97
CA ALA A 153 -6.55 -1.08 -6.94
C ALA A 153 -5.56 -2.23 -6.67
N ASP A 154 -5.27 -3.02 -7.71
CA ASP A 154 -4.49 -4.26 -7.72
C ASP A 154 -2.96 -4.02 -7.76
N GLY A 155 -2.54 -2.79 -7.48
CA GLY A 155 -1.14 -2.41 -7.29
C GLY A 155 -0.34 -2.35 -8.58
N VAL A 156 0.98 -2.49 -8.45
CA VAL A 156 1.95 -2.32 -9.55
C VAL A 156 1.70 -3.27 -10.73
N GLU A 157 1.13 -4.45 -10.49
CA GLU A 157 0.82 -5.41 -11.54
C GLU A 157 -0.31 -4.92 -12.46
N SER A 158 -1.25 -4.13 -11.94
CA SER A 158 -2.35 -3.48 -12.66
C SER A 158 -3.03 -4.36 -13.73
N ARG A 159 -3.35 -5.59 -13.35
CA ARG A 159 -3.96 -6.58 -14.26
C ARG A 159 -5.40 -6.20 -14.62
N VAL A 160 -6.14 -5.71 -13.63
CA VAL A 160 -7.56 -5.36 -13.79
C VAL A 160 -7.73 -4.26 -14.84
N GLY A 161 -6.89 -3.22 -14.78
CA GLY A 161 -6.89 -2.16 -15.80
C GLY A 161 -6.60 -2.70 -17.20
N ARG A 162 -5.61 -3.61 -17.34
CA ARG A 162 -5.27 -4.24 -18.63
C ARG A 162 -6.41 -5.10 -19.17
N TRP A 163 -7.09 -5.87 -18.33
CA TRP A 163 -8.25 -6.66 -18.75
C TRP A 163 -9.41 -5.78 -19.21
N ALA A 164 -9.51 -4.56 -18.70
CA ALA A 164 -10.47 -3.57 -19.14
C ALA A 164 -10.05 -2.84 -20.44
N GLY A 165 -8.88 -3.17 -21.00
CA GLY A 165 -8.36 -2.54 -22.22
C GLY A 165 -7.57 -1.25 -21.99
N LEU A 166 -7.25 -0.90 -20.72
CA LEU A 166 -6.44 0.26 -20.39
C LEU A 166 -4.94 -0.05 -20.54
N LYS A 167 -4.16 0.93 -20.93
CA LYS A 167 -2.70 0.83 -20.98
C LYS A 167 -2.11 1.11 -19.59
N THR A 168 -2.12 0.12 -18.73
CA THR A 168 -1.63 0.23 -17.34
C THR A 168 -0.38 -0.61 -17.07
N HIS A 169 0.30 -1.08 -18.10
CA HIS A 169 1.60 -1.74 -17.95
C HIS A 169 2.69 -0.70 -17.69
N ILE A 170 3.66 -1.08 -16.89
CA ILE A 170 4.88 -0.29 -16.66
C ILE A 170 5.90 -0.72 -17.70
N ASP A 171 6.50 0.23 -18.41
CA ASP A 171 7.59 -0.05 -19.31
C ASP A 171 8.84 -0.46 -18.52
N PHE A 172 9.67 -1.33 -19.09
CA PHE A 172 10.91 -1.77 -18.42
C PHE A 172 11.85 -0.63 -18.01
N ARG A 173 11.76 0.51 -18.68
CA ARG A 173 12.55 1.70 -18.37
C ARG A 173 12.11 2.39 -17.08
N ASP A 174 10.85 2.20 -16.70
CA ASP A 174 10.22 2.81 -15.54
C ASP A 174 10.05 1.81 -14.38
N MET A 175 10.64 0.61 -14.54
CA MET A 175 10.52 -0.47 -13.56
C MET A 175 11.76 -0.50 -12.66
N GLU A 176 11.53 -0.32 -11.37
CA GLU A 176 12.53 -0.51 -10.32
C GLU A 176 12.33 -1.86 -9.63
N CYS A 177 13.42 -2.59 -9.42
CA CYS A 177 13.43 -3.83 -8.64
C CYS A 177 14.19 -3.61 -7.34
N CYS A 178 13.52 -3.77 -6.21
CA CYS A 178 14.10 -3.56 -4.89
C CYS A 178 14.14 -4.86 -4.08
N THR A 179 15.15 -4.98 -3.22
CA THR A 179 15.20 -5.99 -2.16
C THR A 179 15.21 -5.28 -0.81
N GLN A 180 14.36 -5.73 0.09
CA GLN A 180 14.26 -5.16 1.45
C GLN A 180 14.54 -6.23 2.49
N ILE A 181 15.32 -5.88 3.49
CA ILE A 181 15.65 -6.72 4.64
C ILE A 181 15.36 -5.93 5.91
N THR A 182 14.64 -6.52 6.85
CA THR A 182 14.52 -5.99 8.21
C THR A 182 15.63 -6.58 9.06
N ALA A 183 16.48 -5.71 9.62
CA ALA A 183 17.59 -6.08 10.46
C ALA A 183 17.44 -5.48 11.87
N ALA A 184 18.03 -6.14 12.88
CA ALA A 184 18.06 -5.66 14.26
C ALA A 184 19.48 -5.29 14.66
N ASN A 185 19.61 -4.52 15.74
CA ASN A 185 20.90 -4.09 16.32
C ASN A 185 21.77 -3.25 15.36
N ILE A 186 21.13 -2.47 14.49
CA ILE A 186 21.81 -1.48 13.68
C ILE A 186 21.81 -0.15 14.46
N SER A 187 22.98 0.47 14.59
CA SER A 187 23.13 1.78 15.23
C SER A 187 22.85 2.86 14.19
N VAL A 188 21.69 3.49 14.25
CA VAL A 188 21.27 4.61 13.39
C VAL A 188 20.48 5.61 14.22
N GLU A 189 20.47 6.87 13.80
CA GLU A 189 19.62 7.88 14.43
C GLU A 189 18.14 7.54 14.18
N PRO A 190 17.30 7.58 15.22
CA PRO A 190 15.93 7.11 15.13
C PRO A 190 15.01 8.04 14.32
N ASP A 191 15.44 9.25 14.02
CA ASP A 191 14.69 10.31 13.34
C ASP A 191 15.19 10.60 11.91
N THR A 192 16.10 9.75 11.38
CA THR A 192 16.83 10.02 10.13
C THR A 192 16.59 8.90 9.11
N LEU A 193 16.21 9.26 7.88
CA LEU A 193 16.25 8.36 6.72
C LEU A 193 17.61 8.50 6.03
N TYR A 194 18.29 7.38 5.81
CA TYR A 194 19.59 7.32 5.15
C TYR A 194 19.46 6.83 3.72
N PHE A 195 20.13 7.52 2.80
CA PHE A 195 20.17 7.20 1.38
C PHE A 195 21.62 7.15 0.91
N TYR A 196 22.09 6.01 0.47
CA TYR A 196 23.44 5.79 -0.05
C TYR A 196 23.39 5.68 -1.57
N PHE A 197 24.20 6.48 -2.24
CA PHE A 197 24.31 6.50 -3.68
C PHE A 197 25.65 5.93 -4.13
N GLY A 198 25.68 5.38 -5.33
CA GLY A 198 26.89 4.87 -5.96
C GLY A 198 26.67 3.60 -6.74
N ALA A 199 27.36 3.45 -7.87
CA ALA A 199 27.24 2.29 -8.73
C ALA A 199 27.64 0.99 -8.04
N ASP A 200 28.57 1.06 -7.08
CA ASP A 200 29.04 -0.09 -6.30
C ASP A 200 28.04 -0.51 -5.21
N VAL A 201 27.16 0.40 -4.80
CA VAL A 201 26.14 0.16 -3.77
C VAL A 201 24.82 -0.28 -4.42
N ALA A 202 24.32 0.52 -5.36
CA ALA A 202 23.09 0.28 -6.08
C ALA A 202 23.14 0.91 -7.48
N PRO A 203 23.51 0.17 -8.53
CA PRO A 203 23.60 0.70 -9.89
C PRO A 203 22.28 1.32 -10.35
N GLN A 204 22.32 2.60 -10.72
CA GLN A 204 21.16 3.40 -11.17
C GLN A 204 20.04 3.60 -10.12
N GLY A 205 20.29 3.24 -8.88
CA GLY A 205 19.37 3.38 -7.76
C GLY A 205 20.07 3.91 -6.50
N TYR A 206 19.57 3.50 -5.36
CA TYR A 206 20.14 3.83 -4.06
C TYR A 206 19.89 2.70 -3.05
N PHE A 207 20.75 2.60 -2.05
CA PHE A 207 20.51 1.79 -0.85
C PHE A 207 19.93 2.70 0.24
N TRP A 208 19.00 2.19 1.03
CA TRP A 208 18.36 2.96 2.11
C TRP A 208 18.43 2.22 3.45
N ILE A 209 18.49 3.01 4.53
CA ILE A 209 18.24 2.53 5.88
C ILE A 209 17.15 3.40 6.49
N PHE A 210 16.02 2.79 6.82
CA PHE A 210 14.90 3.45 7.48
C PHE A 210 14.72 2.87 8.89
N PRO A 211 14.84 3.70 9.95
CA PRO A 211 14.77 3.23 11.31
C PRO A 211 13.36 2.75 11.65
N LYS A 212 13.28 1.64 12.38
CA LYS A 212 12.07 1.22 13.06
C LYS A 212 12.40 1.00 14.53
N THR A 213 11.88 1.85 15.39
CA THR A 213 11.99 1.63 16.83
C THR A 213 11.12 0.46 17.23
N ALA A 214 11.67 -0.47 18.01
CA ALA A 214 10.84 -1.46 18.66
C ALA A 214 9.85 -0.73 19.59
N SER A 215 8.55 -0.97 19.44
CA SER A 215 7.59 -0.50 20.44
C SER A 215 8.07 -0.97 21.80
N PRO A 216 8.18 -0.12 22.85
CA PRO A 216 8.53 -0.59 24.17
C PRO A 216 7.52 -1.67 24.55
N MET A 217 8.00 -2.91 24.73
CA MET A 217 7.16 -3.94 25.32
C MET A 217 6.71 -3.41 26.69
N LYS A 218 5.43 -3.08 26.80
CA LYS A 218 4.83 -2.85 28.13
C LYS A 218 5.02 -4.17 28.89
N ARG A 219 5.95 -4.16 29.84
CA ARG A 219 6.08 -5.23 30.83
C ARG A 219 4.90 -5.25 31.78
#